data_5ee1c1094c8248e91992e97c5ea9695b
#
_entry.id   5ee1c1094c8248e91992e97c5ea9695b
#
_cell.length_a   1.000
_cell.length_b   1.000
_cell.length_c   1.000
_cell.angle_alpha   90.00
_cell.angle_beta   90.00
_cell.angle_gamma   90.00
#
_symmetry.space_group_name_H-M   'P 1'
#
loop_
_entity.id
_entity.type
_entity.pdbx_description
1 polymer ?
#
loop_
_entity_poly.entity_id
_entity_poly.type
_entity_poly.pdbx_seq_one_letter_code
_entity_poly.pdbx_strand_id
1 'polypeptide(L)'
;MIDPRRLRILRAAADHRTVTAAAAALYLTPSAVSQQLAALEQETGHTLLTRSGRGVRLTAAGEILLEHANAMLAQLERAEAELAAYAGGSAGEVTVAAFATGIAEVLAPAIVTLGVRRPGVRVRVRDAEGDASLPMVLDGEADVALAVEYRGAPREGDRRLVRVPLYAEPFDAVLHAGHPLAAEPEVALLSLADSDWIGPYPGNPCLDMVLLACELAGFDPRLRHSSDDFRAVVALAGAGAGVALVPRSALRGMEVRDVVVRPVTGPAAFRRVFAAVRRGAEDHPLIRPVLDALGDAAAGLSTREG
;
A
#
# COMPACT_ATOMS: atom_id res chain seq x y z
N MET A 1 -11.65 -13.77 -32.72
CA MET A 1 -10.62 -12.77 -32.30
C MET A 1 -10.96 -12.35 -30.89
N ILE A 2 -10.01 -12.35 -29.98
CA ILE A 2 -10.25 -12.01 -28.57
C ILE A 2 -10.58 -10.51 -28.44
N ASP A 3 -11.72 -10.17 -27.83
CA ASP A 3 -12.13 -8.78 -27.58
C ASP A 3 -11.44 -8.23 -26.32
N PRO A 4 -10.68 -7.09 -26.39
CA PRO A 4 -10.07 -6.47 -25.21
C PRO A 4 -11.04 -6.16 -24.07
N ARG A 5 -12.31 -5.88 -24.37
CA ARG A 5 -13.34 -5.66 -23.35
C ARG A 5 -13.56 -6.90 -22.50
N ARG A 6 -13.52 -8.10 -23.12
CA ARG A 6 -13.66 -9.37 -22.42
C ARG A 6 -12.43 -9.69 -21.57
N LEU A 7 -11.24 -9.26 -21.99
CA LEU A 7 -10.03 -9.38 -21.19
C LEU A 7 -10.11 -8.53 -19.90
N ARG A 8 -10.67 -7.32 -19.98
CA ARG A 8 -10.95 -6.50 -18.78
C ARG A 8 -11.89 -7.21 -17.82
N ILE A 9 -12.91 -7.90 -18.35
CA ILE A 9 -13.87 -8.66 -17.53
C ILE A 9 -13.22 -9.89 -16.89
N LEU A 10 -12.38 -10.63 -17.62
CA LEU A 10 -11.58 -11.74 -17.06
C LEU A 10 -10.68 -11.25 -15.92
N ARG A 11 -10.00 -10.11 -16.15
CA ARG A 11 -9.14 -9.47 -15.15
C ARG A 11 -9.92 -9.14 -13.88
N ALA A 12 -11.05 -8.46 -14.01
CA ALA A 12 -11.89 -8.11 -12.86
C ALA A 12 -12.42 -9.36 -12.12
N ALA A 13 -12.81 -10.43 -12.84
CA ALA A 13 -13.23 -11.68 -12.21
C ALA A 13 -12.11 -12.36 -11.42
N ALA A 14 -10.87 -12.27 -11.90
CA ALA A 14 -9.70 -12.78 -11.21
C ALA A 14 -9.35 -11.95 -9.96
N ASP A 15 -9.43 -10.62 -10.06
CA ASP A 15 -9.12 -9.68 -8.98
C ASP A 15 -10.12 -9.82 -7.82
N HIS A 16 -11.41 -9.84 -8.12
CA HIS A 16 -12.49 -9.82 -7.13
C HIS A 16 -12.99 -11.20 -6.70
N ARG A 17 -12.55 -12.27 -7.36
CA ARG A 17 -12.88 -13.68 -7.03
C ARG A 17 -14.36 -14.04 -7.05
N THR A 18 -15.25 -13.12 -7.37
CA THR A 18 -16.69 -13.36 -7.57
C THR A 18 -17.21 -12.56 -8.76
N VAL A 19 -18.17 -13.13 -9.49
CA VAL A 19 -18.80 -12.45 -10.62
C VAL A 19 -19.54 -11.19 -10.16
N THR A 20 -20.17 -11.23 -8.99
CA THR A 20 -20.91 -10.08 -8.45
C THR A 20 -20.00 -8.90 -8.13
N ALA A 21 -18.86 -9.14 -7.46
CA ALA A 21 -17.90 -8.09 -7.15
C ALA A 21 -17.21 -7.55 -8.40
N ALA A 22 -16.84 -8.42 -9.36
CA ALA A 22 -16.33 -8.00 -10.65
C ALA A 22 -17.33 -7.13 -11.44
N ALA A 23 -18.61 -7.47 -11.38
CA ALA A 23 -19.67 -6.69 -12.01
C ALA A 23 -19.81 -5.30 -11.37
N ALA A 24 -19.75 -5.22 -10.05
CA ALA A 24 -19.78 -3.95 -9.32
C ALA A 24 -18.59 -3.05 -9.70
N ALA A 25 -17.36 -3.59 -9.72
CA ALA A 25 -16.15 -2.88 -10.10
C ALA A 25 -16.17 -2.35 -11.54
N LEU A 26 -16.89 -3.04 -12.44
CA LEU A 26 -17.00 -2.64 -13.85
C LEU A 26 -18.29 -1.85 -14.17
N TYR A 27 -19.11 -1.56 -13.17
CA TYR A 27 -20.43 -0.93 -13.36
C TYR A 27 -21.33 -1.71 -14.34
N LEU A 28 -21.27 -3.05 -14.26
CA LEU A 28 -22.04 -3.98 -15.07
C LEU A 28 -22.99 -4.83 -14.21
N THR A 29 -23.92 -5.54 -14.85
CA THR A 29 -24.71 -6.55 -14.16
C THR A 29 -23.97 -7.89 -14.08
N PRO A 30 -24.18 -8.71 -13.03
CA PRO A 30 -23.58 -10.05 -12.94
C PRO A 30 -23.91 -10.96 -14.13
N SER A 31 -25.10 -10.81 -14.70
CA SER A 31 -25.52 -11.53 -15.90
C SER A 31 -24.69 -11.14 -17.13
N ALA A 32 -24.45 -9.83 -17.33
CA ALA A 32 -23.62 -9.35 -18.43
C ALA A 32 -22.17 -9.85 -18.30
N VAL A 33 -21.60 -9.79 -17.10
CA VAL A 33 -20.25 -10.33 -16.83
C VAL A 33 -20.20 -11.83 -17.13
N SER A 34 -21.17 -12.62 -16.65
CA SER A 34 -21.23 -14.05 -16.92
C SER A 34 -21.32 -14.37 -18.42
N GLN A 35 -22.14 -13.63 -19.18
CA GLN A 35 -22.26 -13.80 -20.62
C GLN A 35 -20.95 -13.49 -21.36
N GLN A 36 -20.27 -12.41 -20.97
CA GLN A 36 -19.00 -12.02 -21.61
C GLN A 36 -17.88 -13.02 -21.29
N LEU A 37 -17.85 -13.57 -20.08
CA LEU A 37 -16.89 -14.62 -19.71
C LEU A 37 -17.15 -15.91 -20.51
N ALA A 38 -18.41 -16.34 -20.63
CA ALA A 38 -18.77 -17.49 -21.44
C ALA A 38 -18.42 -17.30 -22.91
N ALA A 39 -18.64 -16.09 -23.46
CA ALA A 39 -18.24 -15.77 -24.82
C ALA A 39 -16.71 -15.81 -25.00
N LEU A 40 -15.94 -15.36 -24.01
CA LEU A 40 -14.48 -15.44 -24.04
C LEU A 40 -13.98 -16.89 -24.00
N GLU A 41 -14.61 -17.75 -23.19
CA GLU A 41 -14.31 -19.18 -23.15
C GLU A 41 -14.63 -19.87 -24.51
N GLN A 42 -15.71 -19.50 -25.16
CA GLN A 42 -16.01 -19.97 -26.51
C GLN A 42 -14.99 -19.51 -27.56
N GLU A 43 -14.55 -18.25 -27.50
CA GLU A 43 -13.55 -17.71 -28.43
C GLU A 43 -12.17 -18.38 -28.27
N THR A 44 -11.81 -18.71 -27.03
CA THR A 44 -10.52 -19.34 -26.72
C THR A 44 -10.56 -20.86 -26.84
N GLY A 45 -11.75 -21.46 -26.83
CA GLY A 45 -11.94 -22.90 -26.81
C GLY A 45 -11.56 -23.56 -25.48
N HIS A 46 -11.37 -22.77 -24.42
CA HIS A 46 -10.92 -23.25 -23.12
C HIS A 46 -11.81 -22.70 -21.98
N THR A 47 -12.05 -23.54 -20.97
CA THR A 47 -12.60 -23.07 -19.70
C THR A 47 -11.54 -22.23 -18.98
N LEU A 48 -11.86 -20.99 -18.70
CA LEU A 48 -10.93 -20.03 -18.07
C LEU A 48 -11.16 -19.88 -16.57
N LEU A 49 -12.41 -20.14 -16.13
CA LEU A 49 -12.83 -20.00 -14.75
C LEU A 49 -13.53 -21.27 -14.25
N THR A 50 -13.26 -21.63 -13.00
CA THR A 50 -13.98 -22.69 -12.28
C THR A 50 -14.67 -22.12 -11.05
N ARG A 51 -15.77 -22.75 -10.63
CA ARG A 51 -16.42 -22.42 -9.37
C ARG A 51 -15.58 -22.89 -8.19
N SER A 52 -15.45 -22.06 -7.17
CA SER A 52 -14.75 -22.37 -5.93
C SER A 52 -15.58 -21.86 -4.74
N GLY A 53 -16.36 -22.72 -4.13
CA GLY A 53 -17.31 -22.34 -3.09
C GLY A 53 -18.31 -21.29 -3.60
N ARG A 54 -18.33 -20.11 -2.98
CA ARG A 54 -19.18 -18.96 -3.39
C ARG A 54 -18.54 -18.06 -4.46
N GLY A 55 -17.33 -18.40 -4.94
CA GLY A 55 -16.56 -17.56 -5.85
C GLY A 55 -16.14 -18.28 -7.12
N VAL A 56 -15.21 -17.63 -7.83
CA VAL A 56 -14.57 -18.14 -9.04
C VAL A 56 -13.05 -18.17 -8.86
N ARG A 57 -12.40 -19.11 -9.53
CA ARG A 57 -10.94 -19.23 -9.62
C ARG A 57 -10.54 -19.45 -11.07
N LEU A 58 -9.39 -18.93 -11.45
CA LEU A 58 -8.82 -19.21 -12.76
C LEU A 58 -8.41 -20.68 -12.89
N THR A 59 -8.57 -21.21 -14.08
CA THR A 59 -7.93 -22.45 -14.53
C THR A 59 -6.47 -22.13 -14.97
N ALA A 60 -5.67 -23.14 -15.26
CA ALA A 60 -4.34 -22.93 -15.85
C ALA A 60 -4.43 -22.13 -17.17
N ALA A 61 -5.42 -22.40 -18.03
CA ALA A 61 -5.67 -21.62 -19.24
C ALA A 61 -6.09 -20.19 -18.93
N GLY A 62 -6.92 -19.99 -17.89
CA GLY A 62 -7.30 -18.66 -17.41
C GLY A 62 -6.11 -17.85 -16.89
N GLU A 63 -5.18 -18.50 -16.19
CA GLU A 63 -3.96 -17.86 -15.71
C GLU A 63 -3.04 -17.40 -16.86
N ILE A 64 -2.85 -18.25 -17.86
CA ILE A 64 -2.09 -17.93 -19.08
C ILE A 64 -2.74 -16.71 -19.79
N LEU A 65 -4.06 -16.77 -19.99
CA LEU A 65 -4.75 -15.68 -20.67
C LEU A 65 -4.72 -14.39 -19.86
N LEU A 66 -4.81 -14.45 -18.52
CA LEU A 66 -4.75 -13.27 -17.67
C LEU A 66 -3.38 -12.56 -17.77
N GLU A 67 -2.28 -13.32 -17.83
CA GLU A 67 -0.95 -12.77 -18.00
C GLU A 67 -0.84 -11.96 -19.31
N HIS A 68 -1.28 -12.55 -20.40
CA HIS A 68 -1.32 -11.85 -21.70
C HIS A 68 -2.33 -10.70 -21.72
N ALA A 69 -3.48 -10.85 -21.05
CA ALA A 69 -4.48 -9.79 -20.93
C ALA A 69 -3.92 -8.56 -20.23
N ASN A 70 -3.19 -8.75 -19.12
CA ASN A 70 -2.54 -7.65 -18.42
C ASN A 70 -1.53 -6.91 -19.32
N ALA A 71 -0.69 -7.64 -20.06
CA ALA A 71 0.27 -7.05 -20.98
C ALA A 71 -0.41 -6.27 -22.12
N MET A 72 -1.44 -6.84 -22.74
CA MET A 72 -2.18 -6.19 -23.82
C MET A 72 -2.93 -4.93 -23.34
N LEU A 73 -3.59 -4.99 -22.20
CA LEU A 73 -4.32 -3.85 -21.64
C LEU A 73 -3.35 -2.72 -21.25
N ALA A 74 -2.22 -3.04 -20.64
CA ALA A 74 -1.18 -2.07 -20.34
C ALA A 74 -0.60 -1.41 -21.59
N GLN A 75 -0.43 -2.18 -22.68
CA GLN A 75 0.05 -1.63 -23.95
C GLN A 75 -0.98 -0.70 -24.60
N LEU A 76 -2.28 -0.99 -24.49
CA LEU A 76 -3.34 -0.10 -24.95
C LEU A 76 -3.35 1.21 -24.13
N GLU A 77 -3.29 1.12 -22.81
CA GLU A 77 -3.21 2.28 -21.92
C GLU A 77 -1.96 3.14 -22.21
N ARG A 78 -0.81 2.50 -22.50
CA ARG A 78 0.41 3.20 -22.94
C ARG A 78 0.22 3.92 -24.25
N ALA A 79 -0.37 3.26 -25.25
CA ALA A 79 -0.62 3.88 -26.57
C ALA A 79 -1.57 5.07 -26.46
N GLU A 80 -2.61 4.98 -25.64
CA GLU A 80 -3.54 6.09 -25.37
C GLU A 80 -2.79 7.28 -24.73
N ALA A 81 -1.90 7.01 -23.74
CA ALA A 81 -1.09 8.04 -23.10
C ALA A 81 -0.07 8.69 -24.06
N GLU A 82 0.58 7.90 -24.92
CA GLU A 82 1.52 8.42 -25.93
C GLU A 82 0.81 9.30 -26.97
N LEU A 83 -0.39 8.91 -27.41
CA LEU A 83 -1.21 9.71 -28.32
C LEU A 83 -1.68 11.00 -27.65
N ALA A 84 -2.07 10.95 -26.39
CA ALA A 84 -2.41 12.14 -25.62
C ALA A 84 -1.22 13.09 -25.45
N ALA A 85 -0.03 12.53 -25.20
CA ALA A 85 1.22 13.28 -25.12
C ALA A 85 1.62 13.93 -26.46
N TYR A 86 1.39 13.24 -27.59
CA TYR A 86 1.62 13.77 -28.93
C TYR A 86 0.69 14.97 -29.24
N ALA A 87 -0.56 14.90 -28.78
CA ALA A 87 -1.55 15.94 -29.04
C ALA A 87 -1.36 17.23 -28.18
N GLY A 88 -0.76 17.16 -27.02
CA GLY A 88 -0.70 18.30 -26.08
C GLY A 88 0.53 18.40 -25.18
N GLY A 89 1.56 17.57 -25.41
CA GLY A 89 2.70 17.42 -24.50
C GLY A 89 2.44 16.33 -23.45
N SER A 90 3.51 15.87 -22.78
CA SER A 90 3.44 14.81 -21.73
C SER A 90 2.72 15.33 -20.45
N ALA A 91 1.47 15.72 -20.62
CA ALA A 91 0.65 16.23 -19.52
C ALA A 91 -0.43 15.20 -19.18
N GLY A 92 -0.54 14.87 -17.91
CA GLY A 92 -1.54 13.94 -17.43
C GLY A 92 -1.60 13.92 -15.90
N GLU A 93 -2.60 13.22 -15.37
CA GLU A 93 -2.78 13.06 -13.94
C GLU A 93 -2.53 11.61 -13.55
N VAL A 94 -1.80 11.40 -12.45
CA VAL A 94 -1.55 10.11 -11.82
C VAL A 94 -2.14 10.14 -10.43
N THR A 95 -3.08 9.26 -10.14
CA THR A 95 -3.68 9.12 -8.81
C THR A 95 -2.81 8.18 -7.96
N VAL A 96 -2.34 8.67 -6.82
CA VAL A 96 -1.53 7.91 -5.87
C VAL A 96 -2.32 7.73 -4.57
N ALA A 97 -2.61 6.49 -4.22
CA ALA A 97 -3.19 6.13 -2.92
C ALA A 97 -2.06 5.85 -1.92
N ALA A 98 -2.09 6.51 -0.76
CA ALA A 98 -1.02 6.37 0.23
C ALA A 98 -1.54 6.66 1.64
N PHE A 99 -0.93 6.03 2.64
CA PHE A 99 -1.18 6.30 4.05
C PHE A 99 -0.52 7.63 4.49
N ALA A 100 -1.05 8.24 5.56
CA ALA A 100 -0.71 9.61 5.98
C ALA A 100 0.81 9.87 6.10
N THR A 101 1.57 8.99 6.75
CA THR A 101 3.04 9.17 6.87
C THR A 101 3.77 8.96 5.54
N GLY A 102 3.29 8.08 4.67
CA GLY A 102 3.81 7.91 3.30
C GLY A 102 3.58 9.15 2.44
N ILE A 103 2.43 9.82 2.63
CA ILE A 103 2.13 11.09 1.98
C ILE A 103 3.14 12.15 2.44
N ALA A 104 3.33 12.32 3.75
CA ALA A 104 4.17 13.37 4.30
C ALA A 104 5.66 13.18 3.96
N GLU A 105 6.18 11.97 4.14
CA GLU A 105 7.62 11.70 4.12
C GLU A 105 8.16 11.31 2.74
N VAL A 106 7.30 10.79 1.85
CA VAL A 106 7.73 10.29 0.52
C VAL A 106 6.98 11.00 -0.61
N LEU A 107 5.65 10.99 -0.59
CA LEU A 107 4.87 11.46 -1.73
C LEU A 107 4.96 12.98 -1.90
N ALA A 108 4.86 13.76 -0.83
CA ALA A 108 4.97 15.22 -0.92
C ALA A 108 6.35 15.69 -1.43
N PRO A 109 7.50 15.16 -0.94
CA PRO A 109 8.80 15.43 -1.55
C PRO A 109 8.91 14.99 -3.02
N ALA A 110 8.31 13.84 -3.37
CA ALA A 110 8.28 13.37 -4.75
C ALA A 110 7.49 14.31 -5.67
N ILE A 111 6.36 14.86 -5.22
CA ILE A 111 5.56 15.86 -5.95
C ILE A 111 6.39 17.11 -6.25
N VAL A 112 7.18 17.60 -5.28
CA VAL A 112 8.08 18.75 -5.47
C VAL A 112 9.10 18.44 -6.57
N THR A 113 9.73 17.27 -6.51
CA THR A 113 10.71 16.83 -7.51
C THR A 113 10.08 16.69 -8.90
N LEU A 114 8.88 16.11 -8.99
CA LEU A 114 8.12 15.97 -10.24
C LEU A 114 7.75 17.34 -10.82
N GLY A 115 7.34 18.29 -10.00
CA GLY A 115 7.00 19.65 -10.44
C GLY A 115 8.14 20.35 -11.18
N VAL A 116 9.39 20.05 -10.81
CA VAL A 116 10.59 20.56 -11.47
C VAL A 116 10.98 19.73 -12.69
N ARG A 117 11.04 18.41 -12.55
CA ARG A 117 11.56 17.52 -13.60
C ARG A 117 10.55 17.20 -14.70
N ARG A 118 9.26 17.17 -14.34
CA ARG A 118 8.14 16.75 -15.21
C ARG A 118 6.89 17.59 -14.95
N PRO A 119 6.89 18.89 -15.26
CA PRO A 119 5.80 19.83 -14.90
C PRO A 119 4.44 19.46 -15.52
N GLY A 120 4.44 18.60 -16.56
CA GLY A 120 3.21 18.10 -17.16
C GLY A 120 2.56 16.95 -16.37
N VAL A 121 3.28 16.30 -15.44
CA VAL A 121 2.74 15.20 -14.62
C VAL A 121 2.14 15.78 -13.35
N ARG A 122 0.82 15.69 -13.24
CA ARG A 122 0.09 16.09 -12.01
C ARG A 122 -0.18 14.86 -11.17
N VAL A 123 -0.02 14.99 -9.86
CA VAL A 123 -0.33 13.92 -8.91
C VAL A 123 -1.59 14.27 -8.14
N ARG A 124 -2.57 13.36 -8.17
CA ARG A 124 -3.74 13.38 -7.29
C ARG A 124 -3.48 12.44 -6.14
N VAL A 125 -3.61 12.91 -4.91
CA VAL A 125 -3.40 12.11 -3.71
C VAL A 125 -4.74 11.59 -3.18
N ARG A 126 -4.78 10.31 -2.84
CA ARG A 126 -5.87 9.64 -2.12
C ARG A 126 -5.31 9.11 -0.81
N ASP A 127 -5.82 9.60 0.31
CA ASP A 127 -5.48 9.03 1.61
C ASP A 127 -6.15 7.66 1.76
N ALA A 128 -5.33 6.63 2.00
CA ALA A 128 -5.77 5.25 2.09
C ALA A 128 -4.80 4.45 2.97
N GLU A 129 -5.30 4.00 4.12
CA GLU A 129 -4.54 3.16 5.03
C GLU A 129 -4.36 1.72 4.50
N GLY A 130 -3.25 1.14 4.85
CA GLY A 130 -2.85 -0.26 4.83
C GLY A 130 -3.40 -1.11 3.69
N ASP A 131 -4.48 -1.79 3.95
CA ASP A 131 -5.08 -2.75 3.04
C ASP A 131 -6.00 -2.12 1.98
N ALA A 132 -6.40 -0.85 2.12
CA ALA A 132 -7.29 -0.17 1.19
C ALA A 132 -6.58 0.29 -0.09
N SER A 133 -5.30 0.71 -0.02
CA SER A 133 -4.58 1.31 -1.15
C SER A 133 -4.34 0.33 -2.32
N LEU A 134 -4.04 -0.95 -2.03
CA LEU A 134 -3.79 -1.96 -3.06
C LEU A 134 -5.05 -2.36 -3.85
N PRO A 135 -6.22 -2.59 -3.22
CA PRO A 135 -7.49 -2.71 -3.93
C PRO A 135 -7.78 -1.54 -4.87
N MET A 136 -7.53 -0.29 -4.45
CA MET A 136 -7.75 0.88 -5.32
C MET A 136 -6.95 0.80 -6.63
N VAL A 137 -5.72 0.25 -6.61
CA VAL A 137 -4.96 0.01 -7.84
C VAL A 137 -5.59 -1.10 -8.67
N LEU A 138 -6.08 -2.17 -8.03
CA LEU A 138 -6.76 -3.26 -8.73
C LEU A 138 -8.12 -2.85 -9.31
N ASP A 139 -8.78 -1.88 -8.73
CA ASP A 139 -10.08 -1.37 -9.19
C ASP A 139 -9.93 -0.22 -10.20
N GLY A 140 -8.69 0.28 -10.40
CA GLY A 140 -8.41 1.42 -11.27
C GLY A 140 -8.81 2.76 -10.68
N GLU A 141 -9.04 2.83 -9.37
CA GLU A 141 -9.29 4.07 -8.64
C GLU A 141 -8.00 4.85 -8.33
N ALA A 142 -6.86 4.13 -8.33
CA ALA A 142 -5.53 4.69 -8.24
C ALA A 142 -4.59 4.02 -9.24
N ASP A 143 -3.59 4.76 -9.71
CA ASP A 143 -2.55 4.26 -10.62
C ASP A 143 -1.38 3.66 -9.84
N VAL A 144 -1.07 4.24 -8.69
CA VAL A 144 0.03 3.85 -7.80
C VAL A 144 -0.50 3.76 -6.37
N ALA A 145 -0.09 2.74 -5.63
CA ALA A 145 -0.29 2.68 -4.19
C ALA A 145 1.06 2.75 -3.46
N LEU A 146 1.14 3.55 -2.40
CA LEU A 146 2.12 3.37 -1.34
C LEU A 146 1.49 2.49 -0.27
N ALA A 147 2.15 1.38 0.04
CA ALA A 147 1.64 0.42 1.01
C ALA A 147 2.73 -0.05 1.96
N VAL A 148 2.30 -0.46 3.14
CA VAL A 148 3.13 -1.16 4.13
C VAL A 148 2.94 -2.66 3.92
N GLU A 149 3.98 -3.46 4.09
CA GLU A 149 3.87 -4.92 4.05
C GLU A 149 2.98 -5.42 5.20
N TYR A 150 2.02 -6.29 4.91
CA TYR A 150 1.12 -6.87 5.91
C TYR A 150 0.81 -8.34 5.59
N ARG A 151 0.25 -9.05 6.57
CA ARG A 151 -0.19 -10.43 6.39
C ARG A 151 -1.34 -10.50 5.39
N GLY A 152 -1.09 -11.01 4.20
CA GLY A 152 -2.07 -11.05 3.09
C GLY A 152 -1.82 -10.04 1.99
N ALA A 153 -0.84 -9.14 2.14
CA ALA A 153 -0.38 -8.31 1.02
C ALA A 153 0.04 -9.19 -0.17
N PRO A 154 -0.20 -8.74 -1.39
CA PRO A 154 0.29 -9.43 -2.58
C PRO A 154 1.80 -9.67 -2.44
N ARG A 155 2.22 -10.93 -2.63
CA ARG A 155 3.63 -11.31 -2.49
C ARG A 155 4.44 -10.80 -3.68
N GLU A 156 5.75 -10.77 -3.52
CA GLU A 156 6.66 -10.62 -4.64
C GLU A 156 6.36 -11.71 -5.69
N GLY A 157 6.16 -11.30 -6.96
CA GLY A 157 5.70 -12.20 -8.02
C GLY A 157 4.17 -12.31 -8.17
N ASP A 158 3.36 -11.51 -7.47
CA ASP A 158 1.93 -11.42 -7.74
C ASP A 158 1.69 -11.10 -9.23
N ARG A 159 0.74 -11.81 -9.85
CA ARG A 159 0.48 -11.65 -11.28
C ARG A 159 -0.31 -10.39 -11.64
N ARG A 160 -0.87 -9.70 -10.66
CA ARG A 160 -1.72 -8.52 -10.83
C ARG A 160 -0.97 -7.22 -10.60
N LEU A 161 -0.02 -7.23 -9.66
CA LEU A 161 0.73 -6.05 -9.22
C LEU A 161 2.24 -6.27 -9.35
N VAL A 162 2.93 -5.18 -9.65
CA VAL A 162 4.38 -5.05 -9.50
C VAL A 162 4.65 -4.23 -8.25
N ARG A 163 5.55 -4.71 -7.39
CA ARG A 163 5.98 -4.04 -6.18
C ARG A 163 7.37 -3.44 -6.40
N VAL A 164 7.53 -2.19 -6.03
CA VAL A 164 8.81 -1.47 -6.03
C VAL A 164 9.15 -1.17 -4.58
N PRO A 165 10.13 -1.85 -3.96
CA PRO A 165 10.57 -1.55 -2.61
C PRO A 165 11.03 -0.10 -2.50
N LEU A 166 10.66 0.60 -1.43
CA LEU A 166 11.04 1.98 -1.20
C LEU A 166 11.99 2.11 -0.01
N TYR A 167 11.53 1.79 1.18
CA TYR A 167 12.34 1.84 2.39
C TYR A 167 11.81 0.88 3.46
N ALA A 168 12.60 0.73 4.49
CA ALA A 168 12.25 -0.05 5.66
C ALA A 168 12.74 0.67 6.91
N GLU A 169 11.95 0.66 7.98
CA GLU A 169 12.27 1.38 9.20
C GLU A 169 11.79 0.67 10.47
N PRO A 170 12.49 0.86 11.60
CA PRO A 170 12.04 0.39 12.89
C PRO A 170 10.96 1.31 13.48
N PHE A 171 10.33 0.81 14.52
CA PHE A 171 9.50 1.59 15.42
C PHE A 171 10.32 1.97 16.65
N ASP A 172 10.19 3.20 17.08
CA ASP A 172 10.77 3.68 18.34
C ASP A 172 9.70 3.75 19.43
N ALA A 173 10.12 3.53 20.68
CA ALA A 173 9.25 3.68 21.84
C ALA A 173 9.00 5.15 22.13
N VAL A 174 7.74 5.51 22.30
CA VAL A 174 7.28 6.84 22.71
C VAL A 174 6.73 6.73 24.13
N LEU A 175 7.39 7.42 25.06
CA LEU A 175 7.13 7.37 26.49
C LEU A 175 6.84 8.78 27.01
N HIS A 176 5.98 8.91 28.02
CA HIS A 176 5.88 10.15 28.80
C HIS A 176 7.24 10.52 29.40
N ALA A 177 7.60 11.80 29.44
CA ALA A 177 8.89 12.27 29.96
C ALA A 177 9.14 11.88 31.44
N GLY A 178 8.08 11.65 32.23
CA GLY A 178 8.15 11.14 33.60
C GLY A 178 8.12 9.61 33.72
N HIS A 179 8.16 8.87 32.62
CA HIS A 179 8.19 7.40 32.67
C HIS A 179 9.49 6.89 33.31
N PRO A 180 9.47 5.80 34.12
CA PRO A 180 10.68 5.27 34.76
C PRO A 180 11.83 4.97 33.79
N LEU A 181 11.52 4.57 32.55
CA LEU A 181 12.51 4.28 31.52
C LEU A 181 12.86 5.48 30.65
N ALA A 182 12.35 6.68 30.93
CA ALA A 182 12.58 7.86 30.10
C ALA A 182 14.07 8.31 30.09
N ALA A 183 14.81 8.01 31.16
CA ALA A 183 16.23 8.34 31.27
C ALA A 183 17.16 7.36 30.53
N GLU A 184 16.67 6.18 30.17
CA GLU A 184 17.45 5.17 29.48
C GLU A 184 17.75 5.60 28.03
N PRO A 185 18.93 5.30 27.47
CA PRO A 185 19.26 5.62 26.09
C PRO A 185 18.48 4.78 25.08
N GLU A 186 18.08 3.58 25.46
CA GLU A 186 17.29 2.62 24.72
C GLU A 186 16.40 1.83 25.66
N VAL A 187 15.33 1.21 25.16
CA VAL A 187 14.33 0.50 25.97
C VAL A 187 14.20 -0.94 25.48
N ALA A 188 14.41 -1.90 26.39
CA ALA A 188 14.09 -3.28 26.11
C ALA A 188 12.56 -3.43 25.99
N LEU A 189 12.05 -4.01 24.90
CA LEU A 189 10.61 -4.11 24.65
C LEU A 189 9.87 -4.82 25.81
N LEU A 190 10.47 -5.86 26.37
CA LEU A 190 9.90 -6.59 27.52
C LEU A 190 9.70 -5.70 28.75
N SER A 191 10.52 -4.65 28.94
CA SER A 191 10.35 -3.74 30.08
C SER A 191 9.08 -2.89 30.03
N LEU A 192 8.37 -2.90 28.88
CA LEU A 192 7.10 -2.21 28.69
C LEU A 192 5.88 -3.14 28.86
N ALA A 193 6.08 -4.41 29.25
CA ALA A 193 5.02 -5.43 29.32
C ALA A 193 3.86 -5.03 30.26
N ASP A 194 4.17 -4.39 31.39
CA ASP A 194 3.17 -4.00 32.39
C ASP A 194 2.54 -2.63 32.13
N SER A 195 2.97 -1.93 31.09
CA SER A 195 2.44 -0.62 30.72
C SER A 195 1.04 -0.73 30.10
N ASP A 196 0.28 0.36 30.12
CA ASP A 196 -0.87 0.54 29.25
C ASP A 196 -0.36 1.00 27.89
N TRP A 197 -0.96 0.49 26.80
CA TRP A 197 -0.49 0.71 25.44
C TRP A 197 -1.47 1.55 24.62
N ILE A 198 -0.89 2.37 23.74
CA ILE A 198 -1.59 3.13 22.70
C ILE A 198 -1.13 2.57 21.37
N GLY A 199 -2.06 2.13 20.52
CA GLY A 199 -1.74 1.56 19.21
C GLY A 199 -2.74 1.95 18.14
N PRO A 200 -2.49 1.58 16.88
CA PRO A 200 -3.45 1.70 15.79
C PRO A 200 -4.72 0.85 16.04
N TYR A 201 -5.75 1.04 15.20
CA TYR A 201 -6.94 0.20 15.23
C TYR A 201 -6.65 -1.22 14.70
N PRO A 202 -7.44 -2.23 15.16
CA PRO A 202 -7.40 -3.58 14.57
C PRO A 202 -7.60 -3.54 13.05
N GLY A 203 -6.74 -4.24 12.31
CA GLY A 203 -6.69 -4.22 10.85
C GLY A 203 -5.63 -3.28 10.26
N ASN A 204 -5.09 -2.36 11.06
CA ASN A 204 -3.95 -1.57 10.62
C ASN A 204 -2.66 -2.42 10.64
N PRO A 205 -1.89 -2.49 9.54
CA PRO A 205 -0.65 -3.27 9.47
C PRO A 205 0.38 -2.93 10.54
N CYS A 206 0.45 -1.68 10.97
CA CYS A 206 1.37 -1.25 12.02
C CYS A 206 1.03 -1.88 13.38
N LEU A 207 -0.26 -2.10 13.66
CA LEU A 207 -0.65 -2.81 14.89
C LEU A 207 -0.17 -4.26 14.86
N ASP A 208 -0.36 -4.97 13.74
CA ASP A 208 0.07 -6.37 13.60
C ASP A 208 1.58 -6.51 13.86
N MET A 209 2.38 -5.54 13.40
CA MET A 209 3.83 -5.52 13.63
C MET A 209 4.18 -5.30 15.10
N VAL A 210 3.45 -4.41 15.79
CA VAL A 210 3.63 -4.15 17.23
C VAL A 210 3.26 -5.39 18.02
N LEU A 211 2.11 -6.00 17.73
CA LEU A 211 1.64 -7.21 18.42
C LEU A 211 2.61 -8.37 18.21
N LEU A 212 3.11 -8.59 16.98
CA LEU A 212 4.10 -9.62 16.72
C LEU A 212 5.41 -9.39 17.48
N ALA A 213 5.89 -8.15 17.56
CA ALA A 213 7.09 -7.84 18.32
C ALA A 213 6.91 -8.10 19.82
N CYS A 214 5.76 -7.74 20.39
CA CYS A 214 5.42 -8.00 21.78
C CYS A 214 5.28 -9.51 22.06
N GLU A 215 4.61 -10.26 21.19
CA GLU A 215 4.52 -11.73 21.26
C GLU A 215 5.91 -12.39 21.27
N LEU A 216 6.79 -11.96 20.36
CA LEU A 216 8.18 -12.44 20.31
C LEU A 216 9.01 -12.03 21.54
N ALA A 217 8.65 -10.92 22.20
CA ALA A 217 9.24 -10.50 23.47
C ALA A 217 8.65 -11.24 24.68
N GLY A 218 7.60 -12.05 24.48
CA GLY A 218 7.00 -12.90 25.51
C GLY A 218 5.84 -12.29 26.27
N PHE A 219 5.15 -11.27 25.72
CA PHE A 219 3.98 -10.66 26.34
C PHE A 219 2.94 -10.18 25.33
N ASP A 220 1.70 -9.99 25.82
CA ASP A 220 0.61 -9.36 25.10
C ASP A 220 0.39 -7.94 25.61
N PRO A 221 0.44 -6.90 24.77
CA PRO A 221 0.27 -5.52 25.23
C PRO A 221 -1.18 -5.22 25.60
N ARG A 222 -1.39 -4.49 26.70
CA ARG A 222 -2.71 -4.03 27.12
C ARG A 222 -3.13 -2.78 26.36
N LEU A 223 -3.70 -2.93 25.17
CA LEU A 223 -4.19 -1.82 24.35
C LEU A 223 -5.37 -1.12 25.04
N ARG A 224 -5.14 0.07 25.58
CA ARG A 224 -6.15 0.91 26.25
C ARG A 224 -6.72 1.97 25.34
N HIS A 225 -5.90 2.48 24.42
CA HIS A 225 -6.26 3.55 23.51
C HIS A 225 -5.87 3.15 22.07
N SER A 226 -6.66 3.62 21.09
CA SER A 226 -6.40 3.34 19.69
C SER A 226 -6.57 4.57 18.83
N SER A 227 -5.60 4.80 17.94
CA SER A 227 -5.66 5.82 16.89
C SER A 227 -4.73 5.43 15.74
N ASP A 228 -5.17 5.60 14.50
CA ASP A 228 -4.33 5.46 13.31
C ASP A 228 -3.49 6.72 13.03
N ASP A 229 -3.83 7.84 13.68
CA ASP A 229 -3.04 9.07 13.62
C ASP A 229 -1.92 9.05 14.66
N PHE A 230 -0.68 8.88 14.20
CA PHE A 230 0.49 8.88 15.08
C PHE A 230 0.70 10.20 15.84
N ARG A 231 0.18 11.33 15.37
CA ARG A 231 0.19 12.60 16.14
C ARG A 231 -0.68 12.48 17.39
N ALA A 232 -1.86 11.88 17.25
CA ALA A 232 -2.75 11.61 18.36
C ALA A 232 -2.13 10.58 19.31
N VAL A 233 -1.50 9.53 18.79
CA VAL A 233 -0.76 8.53 19.61
C VAL A 233 0.32 9.20 20.46
N VAL A 234 1.16 10.05 19.86
CA VAL A 234 2.22 10.78 20.56
C VAL A 234 1.66 11.76 21.60
N ALA A 235 0.56 12.45 21.27
CA ALA A 235 -0.09 13.37 22.22
C ALA A 235 -0.68 12.62 23.42
N LEU A 236 -1.27 11.45 23.23
CA LEU A 236 -1.76 10.59 24.32
C LEU A 236 -0.61 10.07 25.19
N ALA A 237 0.52 9.67 24.58
CA ALA A 237 1.70 9.29 25.35
C ALA A 237 2.24 10.46 26.17
N GLY A 238 2.28 11.68 25.63
CA GLY A 238 2.65 12.89 26.34
C GLY A 238 1.71 13.25 27.50
N ALA A 239 0.44 12.88 27.39
CA ALA A 239 -0.53 13.01 28.48
C ALA A 239 -0.40 11.91 29.56
N GLY A 240 0.53 10.95 29.40
CA GLY A 240 0.71 9.84 30.36
C GLY A 240 -0.34 8.75 30.22
N ALA A 241 -1.09 8.68 29.10
CA ALA A 241 -2.15 7.69 28.91
C ALA A 241 -1.62 6.28 28.60
N GLY A 242 -0.33 6.15 28.29
CA GLY A 242 0.30 4.87 27.99
C GLY A 242 1.61 5.04 27.21
N VAL A 243 2.15 3.91 26.78
CA VAL A 243 3.33 3.83 25.91
C VAL A 243 2.92 3.45 24.49
N ALA A 244 3.74 3.78 23.49
CA ALA A 244 3.48 3.42 22.12
C ALA A 244 4.77 3.02 21.39
N LEU A 245 4.63 2.20 20.34
CA LEU A 245 5.65 2.07 19.30
C LEU A 245 5.19 2.83 18.07
N VAL A 246 6.03 3.74 17.60
CA VAL A 246 5.71 4.62 16.47
C VAL A 246 6.81 4.49 15.41
N PRO A 247 6.46 4.35 14.11
CA PRO A 247 7.45 4.31 13.04
C PRO A 247 8.35 5.55 13.09
N ARG A 248 9.65 5.34 12.95
CA ARG A 248 10.65 6.43 13.11
C ARG A 248 10.37 7.63 12.21
N SER A 249 9.98 7.40 10.97
CA SER A 249 9.66 8.50 10.05
C SER A 249 8.44 9.30 10.48
N ALA A 250 7.47 8.68 11.14
CA ALA A 250 6.27 9.37 11.64
C ALA A 250 6.58 10.39 12.75
N LEU A 251 7.72 10.26 13.41
CA LEU A 251 8.17 11.18 14.48
C LEU A 251 8.92 12.40 13.92
N ARG A 252 9.28 12.39 12.65
CA ARG A 252 10.03 13.49 12.03
C ARG A 252 9.17 14.76 11.96
N GLY A 253 9.78 15.86 12.36
CA GLY A 253 9.11 17.17 12.34
C GLY A 253 7.93 17.32 13.28
N MET A 254 7.65 16.32 14.15
CA MET A 254 6.68 16.50 15.22
C MET A 254 7.28 17.31 16.36
N GLU A 255 6.56 18.35 16.80
CA GLU A 255 6.80 18.94 18.11
C GLU A 255 6.28 17.97 19.17
N VAL A 256 7.18 17.28 19.84
CA VAL A 256 6.86 16.35 20.92
C VAL A 256 7.01 17.06 22.26
N ARG A 257 5.86 17.28 22.95
CA ARG A 257 5.84 17.84 24.31
C ARG A 257 5.65 16.73 25.32
N ASP A 258 6.41 16.80 26.40
CA ASP A 258 6.29 15.85 27.53
C ASP A 258 6.46 14.38 27.15
N VAL A 259 7.12 14.09 26.03
CA VAL A 259 7.48 12.74 25.61
C VAL A 259 8.99 12.61 25.39
N VAL A 260 9.49 11.40 25.51
CA VAL A 260 10.80 10.96 25.07
C VAL A 260 10.64 9.85 24.05
N VAL A 261 11.49 9.88 23.04
CA VAL A 261 11.59 8.82 22.02
C VAL A 261 12.84 8.00 22.28
N ARG A 262 12.71 6.68 22.29
CA ARG A 262 13.82 5.77 22.56
C ARG A 262 13.86 4.63 21.56
N PRO A 263 15.01 4.28 21.02
CA PRO A 263 15.20 3.05 20.28
C PRO A 263 14.77 1.84 21.12
N VAL A 264 14.22 0.83 20.47
CA VAL A 264 13.79 -0.41 21.13
C VAL A 264 14.83 -1.49 20.92
N THR A 265 15.16 -2.22 21.97
CA THR A 265 16.01 -3.42 21.92
C THR A 265 15.21 -4.69 22.15
N GLY A 266 15.72 -5.82 21.61
CA GLY A 266 15.01 -7.09 21.57
C GLY A 266 14.24 -7.28 20.27
N PRO A 267 13.15 -8.06 20.27
CA PRO A 267 12.27 -8.17 19.11
C PRO A 267 11.72 -6.81 18.72
N ALA A 268 12.03 -6.34 17.53
CA ALA A 268 11.66 -5.00 17.08
C ALA A 268 10.48 -5.05 16.11
N ALA A 269 9.53 -4.16 16.29
CA ALA A 269 8.56 -3.86 15.25
C ALA A 269 9.28 -3.15 14.10
N PHE A 270 9.00 -3.57 12.88
CA PHE A 270 9.67 -3.07 11.70
C PHE A 270 8.68 -3.04 10.52
N ARG A 271 8.61 -1.94 9.79
CA ARG A 271 7.78 -1.87 8.59
C ARG A 271 8.60 -1.75 7.32
N ARG A 272 8.13 -2.42 6.26
CA ARG A 272 8.65 -2.27 4.91
C ARG A 272 7.61 -1.56 4.07
N VAL A 273 8.03 -0.49 3.42
CA VAL A 273 7.19 0.34 2.56
C VAL A 273 7.56 0.09 1.11
N PHE A 274 6.56 -0.06 0.27
CA PHE A 274 6.72 -0.27 -1.16
C PHE A 274 5.68 0.52 -1.95
N ALA A 275 6.03 0.88 -3.19
CA ALA A 275 5.04 1.30 -4.17
C ALA A 275 4.52 0.09 -4.94
N ALA A 276 3.25 0.11 -5.31
CA ALA A 276 2.64 -0.92 -6.14
C ALA A 276 1.90 -0.28 -7.32
N VAL A 277 2.02 -0.92 -8.48
CA VAL A 277 1.30 -0.55 -9.70
C VAL A 277 0.71 -1.81 -10.33
N ARG A 278 -0.28 -1.67 -11.19
CA ARG A 278 -0.73 -2.79 -12.01
C ARG A 278 0.42 -3.33 -12.85
N ARG A 279 0.45 -4.66 -12.97
CA ARG A 279 1.44 -5.33 -13.81
C ARG A 279 1.29 -4.88 -15.27
N GLY A 280 2.41 -4.44 -15.85
CA GLY A 280 2.49 -3.85 -17.18
C GLY A 280 2.39 -2.31 -17.19
N ALA A 281 1.96 -1.68 -16.10
CA ALA A 281 1.90 -0.22 -15.99
C ALA A 281 3.20 0.42 -15.47
N GLU A 282 4.18 -0.37 -15.04
CA GLU A 282 5.44 0.09 -14.47
C GLU A 282 6.26 0.99 -15.40
N ASP A 283 6.13 0.81 -16.72
CA ASP A 283 6.81 1.61 -17.74
C ASP A 283 5.88 2.64 -18.40
N HIS A 284 4.67 2.86 -17.88
CA HIS A 284 3.76 3.85 -18.43
C HIS A 284 4.36 5.26 -18.34
N PRO A 285 4.29 6.09 -19.41
CA PRO A 285 4.96 7.39 -19.50
C PRO A 285 4.67 8.37 -18.37
N LEU A 286 3.49 8.27 -17.74
CA LEU A 286 3.12 9.11 -16.61
C LEU A 286 3.46 8.45 -15.26
N ILE A 287 3.38 7.11 -15.15
CA ILE A 287 3.58 6.38 -13.90
C ILE A 287 5.07 6.22 -13.58
N ARG A 288 5.90 5.88 -14.57
CA ARG A 288 7.34 5.67 -14.36
C ARG A 288 8.04 6.87 -13.71
N PRO A 289 7.83 8.13 -14.14
CA PRO A 289 8.40 9.29 -13.47
C PRO A 289 7.96 9.44 -12.00
N VAL A 290 6.73 9.02 -11.68
CA VAL A 290 6.22 9.03 -10.30
C VAL A 290 6.96 7.98 -9.47
N LEU A 291 7.11 6.75 -9.97
CA LEU A 291 7.87 5.69 -9.29
C LEU A 291 9.33 6.10 -9.04
N ASP A 292 9.99 6.70 -10.04
CA ASP A 292 11.36 7.19 -9.91
C ASP A 292 11.47 8.28 -8.84
N ALA A 293 10.53 9.24 -8.80
CA ALA A 293 10.50 10.31 -7.81
C ALA A 293 10.21 9.79 -6.39
N LEU A 294 9.35 8.78 -6.25
CA LEU A 294 9.10 8.10 -4.97
C LEU A 294 10.37 7.39 -4.48
N GLY A 295 11.10 6.71 -5.37
CA GLY A 295 12.37 6.06 -5.07
C GLY A 295 13.43 7.06 -4.60
N ASP A 296 13.59 8.19 -5.31
CA ASP A 296 14.51 9.27 -4.93
C ASP A 296 14.19 9.84 -3.54
N ALA A 297 12.90 10.09 -3.27
CA ALA A 297 12.45 10.61 -1.98
C ALA A 297 12.69 9.59 -0.84
N ALA A 298 12.43 8.31 -1.08
CA ALA A 298 12.63 7.23 -0.12
C ALA A 298 14.12 7.00 0.19
N ALA A 299 15.01 7.10 -0.80
CA ALA A 299 16.46 7.01 -0.59
C ALA A 299 16.96 8.10 0.38
N GLY A 300 16.35 9.29 0.36
CA GLY A 300 16.63 10.37 1.30
C GLY A 300 16.22 10.05 2.75
N LEU A 301 15.33 9.11 2.99
CA LEU A 301 14.97 8.64 4.33
C LEU A 301 16.06 7.73 4.91
N SER A 302 16.60 6.83 4.08
CA SER A 302 17.61 5.86 4.50
C SER A 302 18.99 6.50 4.76
N THR A 303 19.35 7.56 4.02
CA THR A 303 20.66 8.25 4.16
C THR A 303 20.74 9.22 5.34
N ARG A 304 19.64 9.61 5.95
CA ARG A 304 19.59 10.53 7.10
C ARG A 304 19.62 9.80 8.45
N GLU A 305 19.78 8.48 8.44
CA GLU A 305 19.85 7.62 9.63
C GLU A 305 21.27 7.16 9.99
N GLY A 306 22.31 7.68 9.28
CA GLY A 306 23.74 7.41 9.50
C GLY A 306 24.41 8.46 10.37
#